data_fde40884fbe9ff59bfcac1b7a8f29f3f
#
_entry.id   fde40884fbe9ff59bfcac1b7a8f29f3f
#
_cell.length_a   1.000
_cell.length_b   1.000
_cell.length_c   1.000
_cell.angle_alpha   90.00
_cell.angle_beta   90.00
_cell.angle_gamma   90.00
#
_symmetry.space_group_name_H-M   'P 1'
#
loop_
_entity.id
_entity.type
_entity.pdbx_description
1 polymer ?
#
loop_
_entity_poly.entity_id
_entity_poly.type
_entity_poly.pdbx_seq_one_letter_code
_entity_poly.pdbx_strand_id
1 'polypeptide(L)'
;MGLQPIEFVETKGDIVRNCPGTKHHICCGYKTIDLVEGCILSCSYCILKEYINTPNIKINSDIPYILSQISEAIDAEKTHILRFGTGELSDSLAIDRRYRLNQPLVEFFGETKKAILELKSKWAQIDHLTPFLNPYIVIS
;
A
#
# COMPACT_ATOMS: atom_id res chain seq x y z
N MET A 1 -12.22 -20.56 -11.99
CA MET A 1 -12.26 -19.23 -11.36
C MET A 1 -12.00 -18.17 -12.42
N GLY A 2 -12.92 -17.27 -12.64
CA GLY A 2 -12.71 -16.13 -13.52
C GLY A 2 -11.71 -15.16 -12.91
N LEU A 3 -10.81 -14.60 -13.74
CA LEU A 3 -9.94 -13.51 -13.33
C LEU A 3 -10.84 -12.31 -12.99
N GLN A 4 -10.66 -11.72 -11.82
CA GLN A 4 -11.37 -10.49 -11.46
C GLN A 4 -10.95 -9.38 -12.42
N PRO A 5 -11.91 -8.62 -12.96
CA PRO A 5 -11.58 -7.49 -13.81
C PRO A 5 -10.73 -6.46 -13.07
N ILE A 6 -9.77 -5.88 -13.77
CA ILE A 6 -8.90 -4.83 -13.22
C ILE A 6 -9.35 -3.50 -13.80
N GLU A 7 -9.57 -2.54 -12.91
CA GLU A 7 -9.96 -1.18 -13.24
C GLU A 7 -8.91 -0.21 -12.75
N PHE A 8 -8.37 0.60 -13.64
CA PHE A 8 -7.47 1.70 -13.29
C PHE A 8 -8.30 2.94 -13.00
N VAL A 9 -8.07 3.52 -11.81
CA VAL A 9 -8.79 4.70 -11.35
C VAL A 9 -7.81 5.81 -10.99
N GLU A 10 -8.26 7.05 -11.10
CA GLU A 10 -7.56 8.24 -10.61
C GLU A 10 -8.40 8.85 -9.50
N THR A 11 -8.12 8.45 -8.28
CA THR A 11 -8.83 8.96 -7.11
C THR A 11 -8.25 10.32 -6.72
N LYS A 12 -9.10 11.31 -6.57
CA LYS A 12 -8.72 12.67 -6.15
C LYS A 12 -8.94 12.91 -4.64
N GLY A 13 -9.34 11.89 -3.92
CA GLY A 13 -9.52 11.94 -2.46
C GLY A 13 -8.28 11.54 -1.69
N ASP A 14 -8.44 11.33 -0.39
CA ASP A 14 -7.36 10.89 0.48
C ASP A 14 -7.00 9.43 0.23
N ILE A 15 -5.82 9.21 -0.33
CA ILE A 15 -5.24 7.89 -0.58
C ILE A 15 -4.35 7.48 0.60
N VAL A 16 -3.65 8.44 1.18
CA VAL A 16 -2.87 8.26 2.40
C VAL A 16 -3.76 8.58 3.59
N ARG A 17 -4.03 7.58 4.42
CA ARG A 17 -4.93 7.70 5.56
C ARG A 17 -4.28 7.23 6.85
N ASN A 18 -4.80 7.68 7.98
CA ASN A 18 -4.44 7.10 9.26
C ASN A 18 -4.97 5.66 9.35
N CYS A 19 -4.18 4.78 9.94
CA CYS A 19 -4.69 3.47 10.35
C CYS A 19 -5.93 3.68 11.23
N PRO A 20 -7.05 2.98 10.99
CA PRO A 20 -8.27 3.15 11.78
C PRO A 20 -8.08 2.85 13.26
N GLY A 21 -7.03 2.09 13.61
CA GLY A 21 -6.69 1.80 14.98
C GLY A 21 -7.71 0.92 15.70
N THR A 22 -7.46 0.70 16.97
CA THR A 22 -8.39 0.01 17.88
C THR A 22 -8.88 1.00 18.91
N LYS A 23 -10.19 1.06 19.09
CA LYS A 23 -10.83 1.94 20.09
C LYS A 23 -10.21 1.73 21.47
N HIS A 24 -9.90 2.82 22.15
CA HIS A 24 -9.25 2.84 23.48
C HIS A 24 -7.79 2.35 23.51
N HIS A 25 -7.12 2.24 22.38
CA HIS A 25 -5.68 1.94 22.31
C HIS A 25 -4.90 3.13 21.78
N ILE A 26 -3.65 3.25 22.22
CA ILE A 26 -2.73 4.28 21.71
C ILE A 26 -2.32 3.88 20.29
N CYS A 27 -2.56 4.78 19.34
CA CYS A 27 -2.17 4.54 17.95
C CYS A 27 -0.66 4.77 17.76
N CYS A 28 0.00 3.86 17.03
CA CYS A 28 1.42 3.99 16.68
C CYS A 28 1.70 4.99 15.55
N GLY A 29 0.66 5.64 15.02
CA GLY A 29 0.80 6.60 13.91
C GLY A 29 1.01 5.96 12.53
N TYR A 30 0.75 4.67 12.39
CA TYR A 30 0.84 3.97 11.11
C TYR A 30 -0.09 4.59 10.07
N LYS A 31 0.43 4.79 8.86
CA LYS A 31 -0.33 5.32 7.73
C LYS A 31 -0.61 4.22 6.70
N THR A 32 -1.78 4.25 6.12
CA THR A 32 -2.16 3.35 5.03
C THR A 32 -2.11 4.08 3.69
N ILE A 33 -1.68 3.38 2.66
CA ILE A 33 -1.68 3.86 1.27
C ILE A 33 -2.67 2.98 0.49
N ASP A 34 -3.77 3.55 0.05
CA ASP A 34 -4.81 2.83 -0.68
C ASP A 34 -4.46 2.77 -2.18
N LEU A 35 -3.39 2.05 -2.49
CA LEU A 35 -2.90 1.88 -3.86
C LEU A 35 -3.79 0.92 -4.66
N VAL A 36 -4.26 -0.15 -4.02
CA VAL A 36 -5.10 -1.17 -4.63
C VAL A 36 -6.24 -1.51 -3.69
N GLU A 37 -7.44 -1.61 -4.23
CA GLU A 37 -8.63 -2.11 -3.54
C GLU A 37 -9.10 -3.41 -4.20
N GLY A 38 -9.21 -4.46 -3.41
CA GLY A 38 -9.49 -5.80 -3.89
C GLY A 38 -8.24 -6.65 -4.01
N CYS A 39 -8.38 -7.95 -3.96
CA CYS A 39 -7.25 -8.88 -3.92
C CYS A 39 -7.56 -10.15 -4.72
N ILE A 40 -6.58 -10.59 -5.52
CA ILE A 40 -6.67 -11.84 -6.28
C ILE A 40 -6.51 -13.09 -5.40
N LEU A 41 -5.93 -12.92 -4.21
CA LEU A 41 -5.75 -14.02 -3.25
C LEU A 41 -7.08 -14.27 -2.53
N SER A 42 -7.70 -15.39 -2.80
CA SER A 42 -9.01 -15.73 -2.23
C SER A 42 -8.87 -16.43 -0.88
N CYS A 43 -8.18 -15.81 0.08
CA CYS A 43 -7.99 -16.38 1.41
C CYS A 43 -9.34 -16.61 2.11
N SER A 44 -9.56 -17.81 2.62
CA SER A 44 -10.84 -18.18 3.27
C SER A 44 -11.15 -17.35 4.52
N TYR A 45 -10.11 -16.91 5.21
CA TYR A 45 -10.19 -16.13 6.46
C TYR A 45 -10.10 -14.62 6.25
N CYS A 46 -10.15 -14.14 5.01
CA CYS A 46 -9.94 -12.72 4.72
C CYS A 46 -11.18 -11.89 5.05
N ILE A 47 -11.03 -10.99 6.02
CA ILE A 47 -12.11 -10.09 6.45
C ILE A 47 -12.50 -9.08 5.35
N LEU A 48 -11.61 -8.80 4.39
CA LEU A 48 -11.90 -7.89 3.28
C LEU A 48 -13.07 -8.35 2.42
N LYS A 49 -13.38 -9.64 2.42
CA LYS A 49 -14.55 -10.17 1.71
C LYS A 49 -15.87 -9.61 2.22
N GLU A 50 -15.90 -9.19 3.48
CA GLU A 50 -17.08 -8.58 4.10
C GLU A 50 -17.20 -7.08 3.82
N TYR A 51 -16.07 -6.42 3.55
CA TYR A 51 -16.01 -4.97 3.37
C TYR A 51 -15.91 -4.52 1.92
N ILE A 52 -15.25 -5.31 1.08
CA ILE A 52 -15.07 -4.98 -0.34
C ILE A 52 -16.17 -5.65 -1.14
N ASN A 53 -17.17 -4.87 -1.55
CA ASN A 53 -18.35 -5.34 -2.27
C ASN A 53 -18.23 -5.15 -3.78
N THR A 54 -17.03 -4.90 -4.31
CA THR A 54 -16.84 -4.73 -5.74
C THR A 54 -16.22 -5.98 -6.36
N PRO A 55 -16.73 -6.44 -7.51
CA PRO A 55 -16.13 -7.58 -8.21
C PRO A 55 -14.80 -7.26 -8.88
N ASN A 56 -14.47 -5.97 -8.97
CA ASN A 56 -13.29 -5.48 -9.68
C ASN A 56 -12.17 -5.14 -8.72
N ILE A 57 -10.93 -5.39 -9.15
CA ILE A 57 -9.73 -4.88 -8.48
C ILE A 57 -9.48 -3.47 -9.01
N LYS A 58 -9.53 -2.48 -8.13
CA LYS A 58 -9.25 -1.09 -8.48
C LYS A 58 -7.81 -0.75 -8.17
N ILE A 59 -7.11 -0.27 -9.18
CA ILE A 59 -5.72 0.20 -9.06
C ILE A 59 -5.70 1.71 -9.23
N ASN A 60 -5.17 2.41 -8.24
CA ASN A 60 -4.95 3.84 -8.35
C ASN A 60 -3.69 4.11 -9.17
N SER A 61 -3.85 4.64 -10.37
CA SER A 61 -2.78 4.82 -11.34
C SER A 61 -2.07 6.18 -11.25
N ASP A 62 -2.59 7.11 -10.46
CA ASP A 62 -1.99 8.43 -10.29
C ASP A 62 -0.86 8.40 -9.25
N ILE A 63 0.25 7.80 -9.62
CA ILE A 63 1.42 7.67 -8.75
C ILE A 63 1.98 9.02 -8.30
N PRO A 64 2.13 10.05 -9.16
CA PRO A 64 2.59 11.36 -8.71
C PRO A 64 1.71 11.96 -7.60
N TYR A 65 0.40 11.81 -7.71
CA TYR A 65 -0.53 12.28 -6.68
C TYR A 65 -0.38 11.52 -5.37
N ILE A 66 -0.22 10.20 -5.42
CA ILE A 66 0.03 9.35 -4.25
C ILE A 66 1.33 9.79 -3.56
N LEU A 67 2.40 9.96 -4.30
CA LEU A 67 3.69 10.40 -3.76
C LEU A 67 3.61 11.79 -3.14
N SER A 68 2.82 12.70 -3.71
CA SER A 68 2.60 14.02 -3.12
C SER A 68 1.91 13.93 -1.75
N GLN A 69 0.91 13.10 -1.61
CA GLN A 69 0.23 12.87 -0.32
C GLN A 69 1.15 12.24 0.73
N ILE A 70 1.99 11.31 0.32
CA ILE A 70 3.00 10.70 1.21
C ILE A 70 3.98 11.78 1.68
N SER A 71 4.48 12.60 0.77
CA SER A 71 5.40 13.70 1.08
C SER A 71 4.78 14.70 2.05
N GLU A 72 3.54 15.10 1.84
CA GLU A 72 2.81 15.98 2.75
C GLU A 72 2.69 15.38 4.15
N ALA A 73 2.37 14.10 4.25
CA ALA A 73 2.27 13.41 5.53
C ALA A 73 3.62 13.36 6.27
N ILE A 74 4.71 13.10 5.54
CA ILE A 74 6.07 13.10 6.09
C ILE A 74 6.46 14.50 6.59
N ASP A 75 6.18 15.52 5.81
CA ASP A 75 6.52 16.91 6.16
C ASP A 75 5.70 17.44 7.35
N ALA A 76 4.49 16.95 7.52
CA ALA A 76 3.64 17.29 8.66
C ALA A 76 4.11 16.69 9.99
N GLU A 77 4.82 15.56 9.94
CA GLU A 77 5.33 14.88 11.13
C GLU A 77 6.71 15.41 11.51
N LYS A 78 6.84 15.89 12.74
CA LYS A 78 8.08 16.51 13.22
C LYS A 78 8.76 15.75 14.36
N THR A 79 8.11 14.75 14.92
CA THR A 79 8.53 14.13 16.17
C THR A 79 9.06 12.71 16.03
N HIS A 80 8.62 11.96 15.03
CA HIS A 80 9.01 10.56 14.85
C HIS A 80 8.97 10.12 13.39
N ILE A 81 9.58 8.98 13.11
CA ILE A 81 9.59 8.38 11.77
C ILE A 81 8.25 7.71 11.50
N LEU A 82 7.59 8.10 10.43
CA LEU A 82 6.33 7.48 10.00
C LEU A 82 6.56 6.13 9.34
N ARG A 83 5.60 5.24 9.56
CA ARG A 83 5.52 3.95 8.86
C ARG A 83 4.28 3.95 7.97
N PHE A 84 4.47 3.52 6.73
CA PHE A 84 3.42 3.43 5.72
C PHE A 84 3.26 1.98 5.27
N GLY A 85 2.05 1.60 4.86
CA GLY A 85 1.80 0.29 4.30
C GLY A 85 0.75 0.30 3.20
N THR A 86 0.91 -0.56 2.21
CA THR A 86 0.03 -0.66 1.03
C THR A 86 -0.96 -1.82 1.09
N GLY A 87 -0.89 -2.65 2.11
CA GLY A 87 -1.63 -3.91 2.19
C GLY A 87 -2.94 -3.87 2.97
N GLU A 88 -3.56 -2.71 3.17
CA GLU A 88 -4.78 -2.59 3.98
C GLU A 88 -6.02 -3.14 3.27
N LEU A 89 -6.23 -2.74 2.01
CA LEU A 89 -7.38 -3.14 1.20
C LEU A 89 -7.05 -4.19 0.14
N SER A 90 -5.83 -4.70 0.14
CA SER A 90 -5.32 -5.70 -0.80
C SER A 90 -4.07 -6.35 -0.24
N ASP A 91 -3.54 -7.35 -0.94
CA ASP A 91 -2.19 -7.85 -0.71
C ASP A 91 -1.19 -6.94 -1.47
N SER A 92 -0.13 -6.51 -0.81
CA SER A 92 0.81 -5.54 -1.38
C SER A 92 1.51 -6.03 -2.65
N LEU A 93 1.73 -7.33 -2.80
CA LEU A 93 2.55 -7.90 -3.88
C LEU A 93 1.80 -8.81 -4.85
N ALA A 94 0.54 -9.15 -4.57
CA ALA A 94 -0.20 -10.16 -5.34
C ALA A 94 -0.29 -9.87 -6.85
N ILE A 95 -0.37 -8.59 -7.23
CA ILE A 95 -0.41 -8.17 -8.63
C ILE A 95 0.80 -7.33 -9.04
N ASP A 96 1.70 -7.07 -8.13
CA ASP A 96 2.79 -6.11 -8.31
C ASP A 96 3.81 -6.56 -9.36
N ARG A 97 4.06 -7.86 -9.48
CA ARG A 97 4.98 -8.38 -10.50
C ARG A 97 4.55 -7.97 -11.91
N ARG A 98 3.24 -7.92 -12.16
CA ARG A 98 2.69 -7.54 -13.47
C ARG A 98 2.62 -6.03 -13.65
N TYR A 99 2.16 -5.32 -12.64
CA TYR A 99 1.81 -3.90 -12.75
C TYR A 99 2.87 -2.95 -12.21
N ARG A 100 3.87 -3.46 -11.47
CA ARG A 100 5.01 -2.68 -10.94
C ARG A 100 4.58 -1.45 -10.13
N LEU A 101 3.54 -1.59 -9.35
CA LEU A 101 2.94 -0.48 -8.60
C LEU A 101 3.79 0.00 -7.43
N ASN A 102 4.47 -0.95 -6.77
CA ASN A 102 5.28 -0.63 -5.60
C ASN A 102 6.67 -0.08 -5.94
N GLN A 103 7.17 -0.31 -7.15
CA GLN A 103 8.51 0.16 -7.53
C GLN A 103 8.69 1.67 -7.31
N PRO A 104 7.81 2.57 -7.80
CA PRO A 104 7.95 4.01 -7.56
C PRO A 104 7.94 4.37 -6.07
N LEU A 105 7.14 3.67 -5.27
CA LEU A 105 7.10 3.88 -3.83
C LEU A 105 8.41 3.45 -3.17
N VAL A 106 8.91 2.27 -3.50
CA VAL A 106 10.18 1.75 -2.97
C VAL A 106 11.32 2.73 -3.26
N GLU A 107 11.42 3.22 -4.48
CA GLU A 107 12.41 4.21 -4.89
C GLU A 107 12.25 5.53 -4.11
N PHE A 108 11.03 6.03 -3.99
CA PHE A 108 10.72 7.25 -3.26
C PHE A 108 11.14 7.18 -1.79
N PHE A 109 10.82 6.09 -1.10
CA PHE A 109 11.21 5.91 0.31
C PHE A 109 12.72 5.80 0.48
N GLY A 110 13.41 5.17 -0.47
CA GLY A 110 14.87 5.10 -0.49
C GLY A 110 15.54 6.46 -0.70
N GLU A 111 14.97 7.32 -1.51
CA GLU A 111 15.46 8.68 -1.76
C GLU A 111 15.17 9.63 -0.60
N THR A 112 13.94 9.58 -0.08
CA THR A 112 13.49 10.47 0.99
C THR A 112 14.20 10.20 2.32
N LYS A 113 14.41 8.93 2.68
CA LYS A 113 15.09 8.48 3.91
C LYS A 113 14.48 9.02 5.21
N LYS A 114 13.20 9.36 5.19
CA LYS A 114 12.49 9.96 6.34
C LYS A 114 11.32 9.13 6.84
N ALA A 115 11.01 8.03 6.19
CA ALA A 115 9.89 7.17 6.54
C ALA A 115 10.17 5.74 6.12
N ILE A 116 9.38 4.80 6.64
CA ILE A 116 9.49 3.38 6.36
C ILE A 116 8.25 2.93 5.59
N LEU A 117 8.45 2.18 4.52
CA LEU A 117 7.40 1.52 3.76
C LEU A 117 7.36 0.03 4.12
N GLU A 118 6.21 -0.43 4.54
CA GLU A 118 5.95 -1.85 4.80
C GLU A 118 5.06 -2.44 3.69
N LEU A 119 5.54 -3.50 3.08
CA LEU A 119 4.82 -4.28 2.09
C LEU A 119 4.40 -5.60 2.74
N LYS A 120 3.10 -5.78 2.96
CA LYS A 120 2.54 -6.98 3.57
C LYS A 120 2.00 -7.91 2.50
N SER A 121 2.50 -9.14 2.45
CA SER A 121 2.09 -10.08 1.42
C SER A 121 2.08 -11.52 1.90
N LYS A 122 1.17 -12.29 1.34
CA LYS A 122 1.19 -13.76 1.36
C LYS A 122 1.88 -14.34 0.12
N TRP A 123 2.43 -13.48 -0.72
CA TRP A 123 3.05 -13.83 -1.98
C TRP A 123 4.57 -13.63 -1.89
N ALA A 124 5.34 -14.68 -2.16
CA ALA A 124 6.80 -14.66 -1.98
C ALA A 124 7.60 -14.14 -3.18
N GLN A 125 6.94 -13.77 -4.27
CA GLN A 125 7.63 -13.33 -5.49
C GLN A 125 7.97 -11.85 -5.44
N ILE A 126 9.21 -11.55 -5.06
CA ILE A 126 9.73 -10.17 -4.92
C ILE A 126 10.90 -9.87 -5.87
N ASP A 127 11.23 -10.77 -6.77
CA ASP A 127 12.41 -10.66 -7.65
C ASP A 127 12.47 -9.33 -8.40
N HIS A 128 11.31 -8.84 -8.85
CA HIS A 128 11.18 -7.58 -9.57
C HIS A 128 11.50 -6.33 -8.72
N LEU A 129 11.41 -6.44 -7.40
CA LEU A 129 11.72 -5.34 -6.47
C LEU A 129 13.15 -5.44 -5.91
N THR A 130 13.77 -6.61 -5.98
CA THR A 130 15.09 -6.84 -5.39
C THR A 130 16.14 -5.79 -5.76
N PRO A 131 16.25 -5.32 -7.04
CA PRO A 131 17.22 -4.29 -7.39
C PRO A 131 16.98 -2.93 -6.75
N PHE A 132 15.77 -2.67 -6.26
CA PHE A 132 15.34 -1.38 -5.70
C PHE A 132 15.25 -1.37 -4.19
N LEU A 133 15.40 -2.53 -3.53
CA LEU A 133 15.30 -2.64 -2.07
C LEU A 133 16.36 -1.79 -1.39
N ASN A 134 15.97 -1.18 -0.28
CA ASN A 134 16.80 -0.29 0.51
C ASN A 134 16.43 -0.41 2.00
N PRO A 135 17.21 0.19 2.93
CA PRO A 135 16.98 0.03 4.37
C PRO A 135 15.66 0.58 4.90
N TYR A 136 14.91 1.32 4.09
CA TYR A 136 13.63 1.93 4.47
C TYR A 136 12.42 1.08 4.08
N ILE A 137 12.66 -0.12 3.57
CA ILE A 137 11.60 -1.04 3.12
C ILE A 137 11.56 -2.26 4.04
N VAL A 138 10.37 -2.59 4.50
CA VAL A 138 10.07 -3.82 5.26
C VAL A 138 9.11 -4.66 4.44
N ILE A 139 9.43 -5.94 4.27
CA ILE A 139 8.54 -6.93 3.64
C ILE A 139 8.15 -7.93 4.71
N SER A 140 6.87 -8.09 4.93
CA SER A 140 6.32 -8.96 5.97
C SER A 140 5.20 -9.88 5.45
#